data_e7cf0937fefee5e84ac399e459fd7a59
#
_entry.id   e7cf0937fefee5e84ac399e459fd7a59
#
_cell.length_a   1.000
_cell.length_b   1.000
_cell.length_c   1.000
_cell.angle_alpha   90.00
_cell.angle_beta   90.00
_cell.angle_gamma   90.00
#
_symmetry.space_group_name_H-M   'P 1'
#
loop_
_entity.id
_entity.type
_entity.pdbx_description
1 polymer ?
#
loop_
_entity_poly.entity_id
_entity_poly.type
_entity_poly.pdbx_seq_one_letter_code
_entity_poly.pdbx_strand_id
1 'polypeptide(L)'
;VTMRRAALSAIRGREISLVFQSPGATLNPVRKIGSQFVETICYHTNLTRREAREKAAAILQKLNMRETERVLDGYAFELSGGMKQRVSIAMALALEPKLLLADEPTSALDATVQKAVVEELLALHREMGTAIVIVTHNMMLSAYMADRIAVMYAGEIVEIGAKAEVMDAPQHPYTQALIASIPRLDEEKELKGIDGRRIDLAVLPPGCIFANRCDRAVAICSMRAPRLQAVGADHHVACHLCGKEDVRDVRQ
;
A
#
# COMPACT_ATOMS: atom_id res chain seq x y z
N VAL A 1 15.32 14.60 -1.01
CA VAL A 1 14.49 15.50 -0.18
C VAL A 1 15.39 16.06 0.92
N THR A 2 15.72 17.37 0.84
CA THR A 2 16.61 18.06 1.77
C THR A 2 15.84 18.89 2.78
N MET A 3 15.00 18.23 3.60
CA MET A 3 14.30 18.92 4.69
C MET A 3 15.14 18.89 5.98
N ARG A 4 15.11 20.00 6.74
CA ARG A 4 15.73 20.05 8.08
C ARG A 4 15.00 19.08 9.02
N ARG A 5 15.72 18.47 9.96
CA ARG A 5 15.18 17.48 10.92
C ARG A 5 13.94 17.97 11.67
N ALA A 6 13.92 19.25 12.09
CA ALA A 6 12.79 19.86 12.78
C ALA A 6 11.52 19.93 11.89
N ALA A 7 11.68 20.25 10.59
CA ALA A 7 10.59 20.28 9.63
C ALA A 7 10.04 18.89 9.35
N LEU A 8 10.90 17.88 9.25
CA LEU A 8 10.49 16.47 9.12
C LEU A 8 9.72 15.98 10.35
N SER A 9 10.16 16.37 11.55
CA SER A 9 9.47 16.02 12.80
C SER A 9 8.07 16.64 12.88
N ALA A 10 7.90 17.86 12.37
CA ALA A 10 6.60 18.54 12.34
C ALA A 10 5.58 17.89 11.39
N ILE A 11 6.06 17.21 10.33
CA ILE A 11 5.21 16.53 9.33
C ILE A 11 4.85 15.12 9.78
N ARG A 12 5.81 14.41 10.36
CA ARG A 12 5.64 13.01 10.78
C ARG A 12 4.60 12.88 11.87
N GLY A 13 3.65 11.97 11.67
CA GLY A 13 2.52 11.70 12.57
C GLY A 13 1.37 12.70 12.44
N ARG A 14 1.65 13.98 12.14
CA ARG A 14 0.65 15.03 12.04
C ARG A 14 0.09 15.22 10.62
N GLU A 15 0.97 15.27 9.61
CA GLU A 15 0.56 15.44 8.20
C GLU A 15 0.59 14.10 7.46
N ILE A 16 1.60 13.28 7.75
CA ILE A 16 1.84 11.99 7.14
C ILE A 16 2.07 10.96 8.23
N SER A 17 1.28 9.91 8.23
CA SER A 17 1.43 8.76 9.13
C SER A 17 1.74 7.49 8.35
N LEU A 18 2.31 6.50 9.04
CA LEU A 18 2.73 5.23 8.46
C LEU A 18 2.23 4.06 9.32
N VAL A 19 1.60 3.08 8.67
CA VAL A 19 1.29 1.77 9.23
C VAL A 19 2.25 0.76 8.61
N PHE A 20 3.03 0.08 9.45
CA PHE A 20 4.00 -0.91 9.01
C PHE A 20 3.37 -2.31 8.85
N GLN A 21 4.02 -3.15 8.05
CA GLN A 21 3.62 -4.53 7.78
C GLN A 21 3.42 -5.38 9.04
N SER A 22 4.25 -5.16 10.07
CA SER A 22 4.20 -5.90 11.33
C SER A 22 3.72 -5.01 12.47
N PRO A 23 2.43 -4.99 12.80
CA PRO A 23 1.89 -4.13 13.86
C PRO A 23 2.51 -4.39 15.23
N GLY A 24 2.88 -5.65 15.51
CA GLY A 24 3.56 -6.01 16.75
C GLY A 24 4.96 -5.42 16.91
N ALA A 25 5.64 -5.08 15.80
CA ALA A 25 6.97 -4.47 15.84
C ALA A 25 6.94 -2.96 16.14
N THR A 26 5.80 -2.30 15.94
CA THR A 26 5.65 -0.86 16.16
C THR A 26 5.15 -0.51 17.57
N LEU A 27 4.49 -1.46 18.24
CA LEU A 27 3.98 -1.30 19.58
C LEU A 27 5.05 -1.73 20.58
N ASN A 28 5.38 -0.87 21.53
CA ASN A 28 6.30 -1.24 22.63
C ASN A 28 5.62 -2.28 23.54
N PRO A 29 6.17 -3.52 23.64
CA PRO A 29 5.50 -4.61 24.37
C PRO A 29 5.46 -4.43 25.87
N VAL A 30 6.37 -3.64 26.44
CA VAL A 30 6.46 -3.41 27.91
C VAL A 30 5.75 -2.15 28.36
N ARG A 31 5.04 -1.46 27.47
CA ARG A 31 4.25 -0.26 27.77
C ARG A 31 2.78 -0.49 27.47
N LYS A 32 1.91 0.06 28.32
CA LYS A 32 0.46 0.03 28.09
C LYS A 32 0.12 0.76 26.78
N ILE A 33 -0.85 0.25 26.04
CA ILE A 33 -1.32 0.82 24.78
C ILE A 33 -1.74 2.29 24.96
N GLY A 34 -2.55 2.58 25.99
CA GLY A 34 -3.00 3.94 26.29
C GLY A 34 -1.86 4.92 26.55
N SER A 35 -0.78 4.47 27.20
CA SER A 35 0.39 5.31 27.43
C SER A 35 1.08 5.73 26.14
N GLN A 36 1.12 4.83 25.14
CA GLN A 36 1.72 5.09 23.83
C GLN A 36 0.86 6.06 23.02
N PHE A 37 -0.47 5.89 23.04
CA PHE A 37 -1.39 6.86 22.44
C PHE A 37 -1.26 8.26 23.04
N VAL A 38 -1.32 8.35 24.37
CA VAL A 38 -1.25 9.62 25.10
C VAL A 38 0.06 10.34 24.80
N GLU A 39 1.19 9.63 24.78
CA GLU A 39 2.49 10.21 24.45
C GLU A 39 2.48 10.78 23.03
N THR A 40 2.02 9.99 22.02
CA THR A 40 1.96 10.41 20.62
C THR A 40 1.06 11.63 20.45
N ILE A 41 -0.13 11.62 21.02
CA ILE A 41 -1.09 12.71 20.88
C ILE A 41 -0.59 13.97 21.59
N CYS A 42 -0.13 13.89 22.85
CA CYS A 42 0.36 15.03 23.59
C CYS A 42 1.65 15.62 23.00
N TYR A 43 2.49 14.82 22.33
CA TYR A 43 3.68 15.32 21.65
C TYR A 43 3.36 16.27 20.49
N HIS A 44 2.25 16.05 19.80
CA HIS A 44 1.86 16.81 18.62
C HIS A 44 0.72 17.81 18.85
N THR A 45 0.11 17.80 20.03
CA THR A 45 -1.04 18.64 20.39
C THR A 45 -0.89 19.25 21.77
N ASN A 46 -1.75 20.22 22.11
CA ASN A 46 -1.83 20.81 23.44
C ASN A 46 -2.89 20.12 24.33
N LEU A 47 -3.33 18.92 23.94
CA LEU A 47 -4.33 18.16 24.71
C LEU A 47 -3.74 17.67 26.05
N THR A 48 -4.56 17.69 27.08
CA THR A 48 -4.22 17.04 28.35
C THR A 48 -4.17 15.52 28.18
N ARG A 49 -3.49 14.84 29.12
CA ARG A 49 -3.42 13.35 29.10
C ARG A 49 -4.79 12.70 29.11
N ARG A 50 -5.78 13.28 29.77
CA ARG A 50 -7.16 12.81 29.80
C ARG A 50 -7.82 12.94 28.43
N GLU A 51 -7.75 14.11 27.83
CA GLU A 51 -8.32 14.36 26.49
C GLU A 51 -7.65 13.48 25.42
N ALA A 52 -6.33 13.30 25.51
CA ALA A 52 -5.60 12.41 24.62
C ALA A 52 -6.05 10.95 24.74
N ARG A 53 -6.35 10.48 25.98
CA ARG A 53 -6.90 9.15 26.21
C ARG A 53 -8.33 9.00 25.69
N GLU A 54 -9.17 10.01 25.88
CA GLU A 54 -10.55 10.06 25.34
C GLU A 54 -10.52 10.01 23.78
N LYS A 55 -9.61 10.77 23.16
CA LYS A 55 -9.40 10.72 21.70
C LYS A 55 -8.93 9.34 21.23
N ALA A 56 -8.02 8.71 21.96
CA ALA A 56 -7.57 7.33 21.67
C ALA A 56 -8.72 6.31 21.77
N ALA A 57 -9.56 6.41 22.78
CA ALA A 57 -10.74 5.56 22.93
C ALA A 57 -11.71 5.76 21.75
N ALA A 58 -11.98 7.00 21.37
CA ALA A 58 -12.89 7.32 20.27
C ALA A 58 -12.42 6.74 18.93
N ILE A 59 -11.13 6.84 18.58
CA ILE A 59 -10.60 6.27 17.33
C ILE A 59 -10.61 4.73 17.35
N LEU A 60 -10.35 4.10 18.50
CA LEU A 60 -10.46 2.64 18.64
C LEU A 60 -11.90 2.15 18.46
N GLN A 61 -12.90 2.91 18.94
CA GLN A 61 -14.33 2.61 18.70
C GLN A 61 -14.69 2.66 17.23
N LYS A 62 -14.17 3.62 16.47
CA LYS A 62 -14.39 3.73 15.02
C LYS A 62 -13.81 2.54 14.25
N LEU A 63 -12.80 1.88 14.79
CA LEU A 63 -12.22 0.62 14.29
C LEU A 63 -12.89 -0.62 14.91
N ASN A 64 -14.15 -0.52 15.33
CA ASN A 64 -14.96 -1.60 15.89
C ASN A 64 -14.30 -2.34 17.07
N MET A 65 -13.39 -1.68 17.79
CA MET A 65 -12.83 -2.25 19.00
C MET A 65 -13.79 -2.03 20.16
N ARG A 66 -14.34 -3.13 20.67
CA ARG A 66 -15.12 -3.14 21.91
C ARG A 66 -14.18 -3.04 23.10
N GLU A 67 -14.68 -2.66 24.27
CA GLU A 67 -13.89 -2.59 25.51
C GLU A 67 -12.60 -1.75 25.38
N THR A 68 -12.72 -0.56 24.78
CA THR A 68 -11.56 0.31 24.47
C THR A 68 -10.71 0.64 25.70
N GLU A 69 -11.33 0.82 26.88
CA GLU A 69 -10.61 1.09 28.12
C GLU A 69 -9.73 -0.10 28.53
N ARG A 70 -10.23 -1.32 28.39
CA ARG A 70 -9.44 -2.54 28.64
C ARG A 70 -8.25 -2.62 27.68
N VAL A 71 -8.45 -2.30 26.40
CA VAL A 71 -7.37 -2.28 25.40
C VAL A 71 -6.33 -1.23 25.75
N LEU A 72 -6.75 -0.01 26.15
CA LEU A 72 -5.85 1.07 26.52
C LEU A 72 -5.06 0.74 27.81
N ASP A 73 -5.63 -0.01 28.73
CA ASP A 73 -4.97 -0.45 29.96
C ASP A 73 -4.13 -1.73 29.80
N GLY A 74 -4.30 -2.43 28.66
CA GLY A 74 -3.58 -3.64 28.31
C GLY A 74 -2.25 -3.38 27.61
N TYR A 75 -1.56 -4.48 27.32
CA TYR A 75 -0.28 -4.52 26.61
C TYR A 75 -0.43 -5.15 25.23
N ALA A 76 0.52 -4.86 24.33
CA ALA A 76 0.47 -5.38 22.97
C ALA A 76 0.43 -6.92 22.89
N PHE A 77 1.10 -7.63 23.78
CA PHE A 77 1.13 -9.10 23.79
C PHE A 77 -0.21 -9.75 24.20
N GLU A 78 -1.11 -9.01 24.84
CA GLU A 78 -2.45 -9.48 25.23
C GLU A 78 -3.46 -9.40 24.08
N LEU A 79 -3.09 -8.77 22.95
CA LEU A 79 -3.96 -8.53 21.80
C LEU A 79 -3.77 -9.61 20.73
N SER A 80 -4.86 -10.00 20.07
CA SER A 80 -4.80 -10.81 18.84
C SER A 80 -4.13 -10.05 17.70
N GLY A 81 -3.74 -10.75 16.63
CA GLY A 81 -3.13 -10.11 15.43
C GLY A 81 -3.99 -8.99 14.85
N GLY A 82 -5.28 -9.25 14.65
CA GLY A 82 -6.23 -8.25 14.16
C GLY A 82 -6.44 -7.07 15.11
N MET A 83 -6.42 -7.30 16.43
CA MET A 83 -6.49 -6.20 17.40
C MET A 83 -5.22 -5.35 17.37
N LYS A 84 -4.03 -5.95 17.30
CA LYS A 84 -2.76 -5.22 17.14
C LYS A 84 -2.78 -4.35 15.89
N GLN A 85 -3.31 -4.88 14.78
CA GLN A 85 -3.42 -4.14 13.52
C GLN A 85 -4.34 -2.92 13.69
N ARG A 86 -5.54 -3.10 14.26
CA ARG A 86 -6.46 -1.99 14.53
C ARG A 86 -5.85 -0.93 15.45
N VAL A 87 -5.14 -1.34 16.50
CA VAL A 87 -4.42 -0.43 17.38
C VAL A 87 -3.35 0.37 16.63
N SER A 88 -2.58 -0.28 15.75
CA SER A 88 -1.56 0.41 14.93
C SER A 88 -2.20 1.41 13.96
N ILE A 89 -3.30 1.03 13.31
CA ILE A 89 -4.06 1.92 12.42
C ILE A 89 -4.65 3.10 13.22
N ALA A 90 -5.27 2.82 14.38
CA ALA A 90 -5.81 3.84 15.27
C ALA A 90 -4.74 4.86 15.70
N MET A 91 -3.56 4.36 16.05
CA MET A 91 -2.44 5.22 16.45
C MET A 91 -1.95 6.09 15.29
N ALA A 92 -1.85 5.54 14.09
CA ALA A 92 -1.48 6.29 12.89
C ALA A 92 -2.51 7.37 12.52
N LEU A 93 -3.80 7.13 12.78
CA LEU A 93 -4.90 8.05 12.47
C LEU A 93 -5.27 8.97 13.64
N ALA A 94 -4.70 8.80 14.83
CA ALA A 94 -5.07 9.56 16.04
C ALA A 94 -4.87 11.08 15.90
N LEU A 95 -4.02 11.53 15.00
CA LEU A 95 -3.76 12.95 14.71
C LEU A 95 -4.46 13.44 13.44
N GLU A 96 -5.31 12.62 12.82
CA GLU A 96 -6.07 12.95 11.60
C GLU A 96 -5.15 13.43 10.47
N PRO A 97 -4.15 12.62 10.07
CA PRO A 97 -3.16 13.01 9.07
C PRO A 97 -3.83 13.23 7.72
N LYS A 98 -3.21 14.06 6.86
CA LYS A 98 -3.65 14.25 5.48
C LYS A 98 -3.36 13.03 4.60
N LEU A 99 -2.29 12.30 4.92
CA LEU A 99 -1.84 11.13 4.19
C LEU A 99 -1.49 9.99 5.15
N LEU A 100 -2.09 8.83 4.91
CA LEU A 100 -1.72 7.56 5.52
C LEU A 100 -0.99 6.68 4.51
N LEU A 101 0.22 6.29 4.83
CA LEU A 101 0.96 5.26 4.10
C LEU A 101 0.75 3.93 4.83
N ALA A 102 0.29 2.91 4.16
CA ALA A 102 0.03 1.60 4.76
C ALA A 102 0.78 0.51 3.98
N ASP A 103 1.79 -0.06 4.61
CA ASP A 103 2.60 -1.12 4.03
C ASP A 103 2.07 -2.48 4.49
N GLU A 104 1.50 -3.24 3.55
CA GLU A 104 0.89 -4.56 3.77
C GLU A 104 -0.03 -4.62 5.02
N PRO A 105 -0.98 -3.67 5.19
CA PRO A 105 -1.70 -3.48 6.45
C PRO A 105 -2.60 -4.65 6.84
N THR A 106 -2.71 -5.68 5.99
CA THR A 106 -3.61 -6.81 6.22
C THR A 106 -2.96 -8.18 5.96
N SER A 107 -1.67 -8.24 5.62
CA SER A 107 -0.99 -9.47 5.20
C SER A 107 -0.92 -10.57 6.27
N ALA A 108 -0.98 -10.21 7.56
CA ALA A 108 -0.94 -11.15 8.67
C ALA A 108 -2.34 -11.55 9.20
N LEU A 109 -3.41 -11.22 8.46
CA LEU A 109 -4.79 -11.43 8.87
C LEU A 109 -5.46 -12.50 8.00
N ASP A 110 -6.40 -13.25 8.59
CA ASP A 110 -7.29 -14.10 7.80
C ASP A 110 -8.23 -13.26 6.91
N ALA A 111 -8.80 -13.87 5.88
CA ALA A 111 -9.57 -13.18 4.86
C ALA A 111 -10.77 -12.39 5.43
N THR A 112 -11.41 -12.91 6.47
CA THR A 112 -12.57 -12.27 7.10
C THR A 112 -12.17 -11.01 7.86
N VAL A 113 -11.11 -11.10 8.66
CA VAL A 113 -10.56 -9.96 9.42
C VAL A 113 -9.93 -8.94 8.47
N GLN A 114 -9.26 -9.41 7.40
CA GLN A 114 -8.73 -8.56 6.35
C GLN A 114 -9.81 -7.67 5.74
N LYS A 115 -10.93 -8.27 5.31
CA LYS A 115 -12.05 -7.51 4.74
C LYS A 115 -12.60 -6.48 5.73
N ALA A 116 -12.81 -6.84 6.98
CA ALA A 116 -13.31 -5.93 8.00
C ALA A 116 -12.37 -4.74 8.22
N VAL A 117 -11.07 -4.95 8.34
CA VAL A 117 -10.07 -3.87 8.50
C VAL A 117 -10.04 -2.94 7.29
N VAL A 118 -10.20 -3.48 6.09
CA VAL A 118 -10.28 -2.70 4.86
C VAL A 118 -11.52 -1.81 4.83
N GLU A 119 -12.68 -2.35 5.19
CA GLU A 119 -13.93 -1.59 5.25
C GLU A 119 -13.84 -0.48 6.31
N GLU A 120 -13.22 -0.75 7.45
CA GLU A 120 -12.94 0.23 8.51
C GLU A 120 -12.02 1.36 8.00
N LEU A 121 -10.95 1.03 7.28
CA LEU A 121 -10.05 2.02 6.66
C LEU A 121 -10.79 2.90 5.65
N LEU A 122 -11.62 2.31 4.79
CA LEU A 122 -12.42 3.05 3.81
C LEU A 122 -13.45 3.96 4.48
N ALA A 123 -14.06 3.51 5.58
CA ALA A 123 -14.98 4.33 6.35
C ALA A 123 -14.27 5.55 6.96
N LEU A 124 -13.12 5.34 7.58
CA LEU A 124 -12.29 6.42 8.14
C LEU A 124 -11.76 7.38 7.08
N HIS A 125 -11.34 6.87 5.90
CA HIS A 125 -10.97 7.70 4.76
C HIS A 125 -12.09 8.68 4.38
N ARG A 126 -13.33 8.18 4.24
CA ARG A 126 -14.50 9.01 3.88
C ARG A 126 -14.85 10.02 4.97
N GLU A 127 -14.74 9.63 6.24
CA GLU A 127 -15.09 10.48 7.39
C GLU A 127 -14.04 11.57 7.63
N MET A 128 -12.75 11.22 7.56
CA MET A 128 -11.66 12.11 7.94
C MET A 128 -11.03 12.85 6.76
N GLY A 129 -11.32 12.44 5.52
CA GLY A 129 -10.71 12.99 4.31
C GLY A 129 -9.21 12.68 4.18
N THR A 130 -8.69 11.72 4.95
CA THR A 130 -7.28 11.29 4.87
C THR A 130 -7.02 10.55 3.58
N ALA A 131 -6.10 11.01 2.74
CA ALA A 131 -5.65 10.25 1.58
C ALA A 131 -4.90 8.98 2.04
N ILE A 132 -5.10 7.86 1.33
CA ILE A 132 -4.46 6.58 1.70
C ILE A 132 -3.64 6.06 0.53
N VAL A 133 -2.38 5.74 0.77
CA VAL A 133 -1.53 4.96 -0.13
C VAL A 133 -1.29 3.60 0.50
N ILE A 134 -1.72 2.53 -0.18
CA ILE A 134 -1.55 1.15 0.30
C ILE A 134 -0.56 0.44 -0.60
N VAL A 135 0.45 -0.18 0.00
CA VAL A 135 1.31 -1.16 -0.65
C VAL A 135 0.78 -2.54 -0.30
N THR A 136 0.49 -3.37 -1.30
CA THR A 136 0.01 -4.72 -1.11
C THR A 136 0.32 -5.61 -2.32
N HIS A 137 0.49 -6.90 -2.08
CA HIS A 137 0.59 -7.90 -3.14
C HIS A 137 -0.78 -8.48 -3.53
N ASN A 138 -1.86 -8.10 -2.85
CA ASN A 138 -3.20 -8.60 -3.12
C ASN A 138 -3.93 -7.69 -4.13
N MET A 139 -3.92 -8.09 -5.40
CA MET A 139 -4.57 -7.34 -6.49
C MET A 139 -6.08 -7.20 -6.30
N MET A 140 -6.76 -8.20 -5.73
CA MET A 140 -8.21 -8.11 -5.46
C MET A 140 -8.51 -7.05 -4.41
N LEU A 141 -7.65 -6.94 -3.39
CA LEU A 141 -7.76 -5.89 -2.40
C LEU A 141 -7.54 -4.50 -3.02
N SER A 142 -6.53 -4.37 -3.88
CA SER A 142 -6.28 -3.12 -4.64
C SER A 142 -7.48 -2.74 -5.49
N ALA A 143 -8.06 -3.70 -6.22
CA ALA A 143 -9.25 -3.48 -7.04
C ALA A 143 -10.49 -3.07 -6.22
N TYR A 144 -10.60 -3.56 -4.98
CA TYR A 144 -11.70 -3.20 -4.09
C TYR A 144 -11.58 -1.77 -3.52
N MET A 145 -10.37 -1.38 -3.11
CA MET A 145 -10.14 -0.16 -2.33
C MET A 145 -9.72 1.05 -3.16
N ALA A 146 -8.92 0.85 -4.19
CA ALA A 146 -8.20 1.94 -4.82
C ALA A 146 -9.04 2.70 -5.87
N ASP A 147 -8.79 4.00 -5.98
CA ASP A 147 -9.23 4.82 -7.12
C ASP A 147 -8.20 4.72 -8.25
N ARG A 148 -6.91 4.64 -7.89
CA ARG A 148 -5.77 4.49 -8.80
C ARG A 148 -4.87 3.34 -8.36
N ILE A 149 -4.30 2.64 -9.33
CA ILE A 149 -3.39 1.52 -9.09
C ILE A 149 -2.05 1.81 -9.77
N ALA A 150 -0.95 1.60 -9.03
CA ALA A 150 0.40 1.57 -9.54
C ALA A 150 0.95 0.15 -9.41
N VAL A 151 1.29 -0.48 -10.53
CA VAL A 151 1.90 -1.81 -10.57
C VAL A 151 3.41 -1.66 -10.59
N MET A 152 4.08 -2.32 -9.63
CA MET A 152 5.53 -2.31 -9.49
C MET A 152 6.14 -3.67 -9.84
N TYR A 153 7.26 -3.65 -10.54
CA TYR A 153 8.09 -4.83 -10.77
C TYR A 153 9.55 -4.47 -10.53
N ALA A 154 10.23 -5.27 -9.70
CA ALA A 154 11.66 -5.08 -9.37
C ALA A 154 12.05 -3.64 -8.96
N GLY A 155 11.19 -2.95 -8.20
CA GLY A 155 11.43 -1.60 -7.69
C GLY A 155 11.02 -0.47 -8.62
N GLU A 156 10.56 -0.74 -9.84
CA GLU A 156 10.09 0.26 -10.80
C GLU A 156 8.57 0.19 -11.02
N ILE A 157 7.94 1.35 -11.25
CA ILE A 157 6.54 1.42 -11.66
C ILE A 157 6.48 1.09 -13.15
N VAL A 158 5.81 -0.02 -13.49
CA VAL A 158 5.65 -0.48 -14.87
C VAL A 158 4.33 -0.02 -15.50
N GLU A 159 3.32 0.21 -14.69
CA GLU A 159 2.01 0.71 -15.11
C GLU A 159 1.33 1.47 -13.97
N ILE A 160 0.68 2.60 -14.28
CA ILE A 160 -0.10 3.38 -13.32
C ILE A 160 -1.27 4.05 -14.02
N GLY A 161 -2.45 3.98 -13.42
CA GLY A 161 -3.64 4.60 -13.97
C GLY A 161 -4.85 4.53 -13.04
N ALA A 162 -6.00 4.97 -13.53
CA ALA A 162 -7.27 4.72 -12.87
C ALA A 162 -7.51 3.21 -12.70
N LYS A 163 -8.17 2.82 -11.63
CA LYS A 163 -8.43 1.40 -11.35
C LYS A 163 -8.99 0.64 -12.54
N ALA A 164 -10.01 1.19 -13.21
CA ALA A 164 -10.64 0.55 -14.36
C ALA A 164 -9.65 0.35 -15.51
N GLU A 165 -8.77 1.33 -15.79
CA GLU A 165 -7.79 1.21 -16.86
C GLU A 165 -6.76 0.10 -16.58
N VAL A 166 -6.27 0.02 -15.35
CA VAL A 166 -5.26 -0.97 -14.97
C VAL A 166 -5.87 -2.38 -14.83
N MET A 167 -7.10 -2.50 -14.30
CA MET A 167 -7.72 -3.81 -14.04
C MET A 167 -8.42 -4.40 -15.25
N ASP A 168 -9.12 -3.58 -16.05
CA ASP A 168 -9.96 -4.06 -17.16
C ASP A 168 -9.25 -3.97 -18.51
N ALA A 169 -8.29 -3.05 -18.65
CA ALA A 169 -7.54 -2.83 -19.89
C ALA A 169 -6.01 -2.66 -19.65
N PRO A 170 -5.36 -3.60 -18.92
CA PRO A 170 -3.92 -3.51 -18.62
C PRO A 170 -3.10 -3.51 -19.91
N GLN A 171 -2.09 -2.65 -19.96
CA GLN A 171 -1.25 -2.48 -21.13
C GLN A 171 0.11 -3.18 -20.98
N HIS A 172 0.71 -3.13 -19.78
CA HIS A 172 2.02 -3.76 -19.57
C HIS A 172 1.90 -5.29 -19.50
N PRO A 173 2.75 -6.07 -20.19
CA PRO A 173 2.70 -7.54 -20.17
C PRO A 173 2.75 -8.16 -18.77
N TYR A 174 3.51 -7.58 -17.85
CA TYR A 174 3.54 -8.01 -16.46
C TYR A 174 2.19 -7.82 -15.78
N THR A 175 1.54 -6.67 -15.95
CA THR A 175 0.22 -6.39 -15.36
C THR A 175 -0.83 -7.37 -15.90
N GLN A 176 -0.79 -7.63 -17.21
CA GLN A 176 -1.69 -8.61 -17.85
C GLN A 176 -1.51 -10.01 -17.25
N ALA A 177 -0.26 -10.46 -17.13
CA ALA A 177 0.06 -11.76 -16.53
C ALA A 177 -0.32 -11.83 -15.05
N LEU A 178 -0.11 -10.74 -14.29
CA LEU A 178 -0.47 -10.64 -12.88
C LEU A 178 -2.00 -10.74 -12.69
N ILE A 179 -2.79 -10.03 -13.48
CA ILE A 179 -4.26 -10.08 -13.43
C ILE A 179 -4.77 -11.45 -13.91
N ALA A 180 -4.17 -12.01 -14.94
CA ALA A 180 -4.54 -13.34 -15.43
C ALA A 180 -4.24 -14.47 -14.43
N SER A 181 -3.34 -14.25 -13.47
CA SER A 181 -3.05 -15.20 -12.38
C SER A 181 -4.03 -15.13 -11.20
N ILE A 182 -4.98 -14.19 -11.22
CA ILE A 182 -6.02 -14.09 -10.17
C ILE A 182 -7.05 -15.18 -10.37
N PRO A 183 -7.31 -16.03 -9.35
CA PRO A 183 -8.36 -17.04 -9.42
C PRO A 183 -9.74 -16.40 -9.59
N ARG A 184 -10.51 -16.86 -10.58
CA ARG A 184 -11.92 -16.48 -10.74
C ARG A 184 -12.78 -17.71 -10.41
N LEU A 185 -13.82 -17.50 -9.61
CA LEU A 185 -14.69 -18.57 -9.14
C LEU A 185 -15.58 -19.17 -10.26
N ASP A 186 -15.74 -18.44 -11.34
CA ASP A 186 -16.61 -18.76 -12.49
C ASP A 186 -15.86 -19.34 -13.70
N GLU A 187 -14.54 -19.43 -13.65
CA GLU A 187 -13.73 -20.00 -14.72
C GLU A 187 -12.91 -21.21 -14.21
N GLU A 188 -13.13 -22.39 -14.77
CA GLU A 188 -12.23 -23.56 -14.66
C GLU A 188 -10.96 -23.34 -15.51
N LYS A 189 -10.17 -22.32 -15.18
CA LYS A 189 -8.95 -22.01 -15.90
C LYS A 189 -7.74 -22.50 -15.10
N GLU A 190 -6.87 -23.26 -15.73
CA GLU A 190 -5.57 -23.57 -15.15
C GLU A 190 -4.81 -22.28 -14.82
N LEU A 191 -4.55 -22.05 -13.54
CA LEU A 191 -3.78 -20.89 -13.09
C LEU A 191 -2.35 -21.04 -13.58
N LYS A 192 -1.98 -20.23 -14.57
CA LYS A 192 -0.61 -20.17 -15.06
C LYS A 192 0.15 -19.10 -14.28
N GLY A 193 1.21 -19.52 -13.60
CA GLY A 193 2.17 -18.57 -13.02
C GLY A 193 2.88 -17.79 -14.12
N ILE A 194 3.56 -16.71 -13.72
CA ILE A 194 4.40 -15.95 -14.66
C ILE A 194 5.71 -16.71 -14.85
N ASP A 195 5.94 -17.22 -16.06
CA ASP A 195 7.13 -18.00 -16.42
C ASP A 195 8.44 -17.22 -16.28
N GLY A 196 9.57 -17.96 -16.28
CA GLY A 196 10.89 -17.42 -16.24
C GLY A 196 11.44 -17.12 -14.84
N ARG A 197 12.76 -16.93 -14.74
CA ARG A 197 13.45 -16.60 -13.49
C ARG A 197 13.20 -15.14 -13.10
N ARG A 198 13.04 -14.92 -11.80
CA ARG A 198 13.02 -13.55 -11.26
C ARG A 198 14.35 -12.88 -11.54
N ILE A 199 14.33 -11.58 -11.77
CA ILE A 199 15.52 -10.76 -11.94
C ILE A 199 16.33 -10.73 -10.65
N ASP A 200 17.65 -10.74 -10.79
CA ASP A 200 18.56 -10.46 -9.68
C ASP A 200 18.60 -8.94 -9.46
N LEU A 201 18.11 -8.49 -8.33
CA LEU A 201 18.07 -7.06 -7.98
C LEU A 201 19.47 -6.47 -7.73
N ALA A 202 20.50 -7.31 -7.54
CA ALA A 202 21.88 -6.83 -7.42
C ALA A 202 22.49 -6.45 -8.78
N VAL A 203 21.93 -6.99 -9.89
CA VAL A 203 22.43 -6.72 -11.24
C VAL A 203 21.26 -6.43 -12.16
N LEU A 204 20.85 -5.16 -12.20
CA LEU A 204 19.76 -4.73 -13.08
C LEU A 204 20.22 -4.74 -14.55
N PRO A 205 19.37 -5.22 -15.49
CA PRO A 205 19.68 -5.17 -16.91
C PRO A 205 19.67 -3.73 -17.43
N PRO A 206 20.41 -3.44 -18.51
CA PRO A 206 20.39 -2.12 -19.15
C PRO A 206 19.07 -1.81 -19.85
N GLY A 207 18.27 -2.83 -20.13
CA GLY A 207 16.99 -2.76 -20.80
C GLY A 207 15.77 -2.83 -19.88
N CYS A 208 14.65 -3.27 -20.45
CA CYS A 208 13.41 -3.49 -19.70
C CYS A 208 13.62 -4.57 -18.62
N ILE A 209 13.29 -4.23 -17.37
CA ILE A 209 13.44 -5.13 -16.23
C ILE A 209 12.58 -6.40 -16.32
N PHE A 210 11.54 -6.40 -17.15
CA PHE A 210 10.66 -7.56 -17.37
C PHE A 210 11.01 -8.34 -18.65
N ALA A 211 11.98 -7.91 -19.46
CA ALA A 211 12.27 -8.47 -20.78
C ALA A 211 12.53 -9.99 -20.79
N ASN A 212 13.24 -10.51 -19.79
CA ASN A 212 13.57 -11.94 -19.67
C ASN A 212 12.37 -12.86 -19.36
N ARG A 213 11.22 -12.28 -19.00
CA ARG A 213 9.97 -12.98 -18.68
C ARG A 213 8.81 -12.55 -19.58
N CYS A 214 9.06 -11.64 -20.50
CA CYS A 214 8.06 -11.10 -21.39
C CYS A 214 7.98 -11.95 -22.67
N ASP A 215 6.83 -12.53 -22.92
CA ASP A 215 6.52 -13.31 -24.14
C ASP A 215 6.48 -12.47 -25.42
N ARG A 216 6.41 -11.12 -25.26
CA ARG A 216 6.40 -10.13 -26.36
C ARG A 216 7.69 -9.32 -26.46
N ALA A 217 8.77 -9.75 -25.79
CA ALA A 217 10.02 -9.01 -25.80
C ALA A 217 10.60 -8.89 -27.23
N VAL A 218 11.04 -7.68 -27.57
CA VAL A 218 11.71 -7.36 -28.84
C VAL A 218 13.13 -6.87 -28.57
N ALA A 219 13.98 -6.74 -29.59
CA ALA A 219 15.40 -6.43 -29.44
C ALA A 219 15.67 -5.20 -28.55
N ILE A 220 14.91 -4.12 -28.73
CA ILE A 220 15.08 -2.89 -27.93
C ILE A 220 14.84 -3.12 -26.43
N CYS A 221 14.00 -4.10 -26.05
CA CYS A 221 13.73 -4.41 -24.65
C CYS A 221 14.98 -4.89 -23.89
N SER A 222 15.96 -5.47 -24.57
CA SER A 222 17.22 -5.89 -23.96
C SER A 222 18.26 -4.77 -23.88
N MET A 223 18.10 -3.72 -24.68
CA MET A 223 19.09 -2.67 -24.86
C MET A 223 18.79 -1.39 -24.08
N ARG A 224 17.51 -1.02 -23.97
CA ARG A 224 17.09 0.24 -23.35
C ARG A 224 15.90 0.04 -22.42
N ALA A 225 15.95 0.64 -21.23
CA ALA A 225 14.82 0.66 -20.30
C ALA A 225 13.70 1.56 -20.86
N PRO A 226 12.44 1.08 -20.91
CA PRO A 226 11.32 1.90 -21.34
C PRO A 226 11.04 2.98 -20.29
N ARG A 227 10.65 4.17 -20.74
CA ARG A 227 10.17 5.23 -19.85
C ARG A 227 8.68 5.07 -19.60
N LEU A 228 8.23 5.55 -18.44
CA LEU A 228 6.80 5.66 -18.14
C LEU A 228 6.21 6.74 -19.05
N GLN A 229 5.30 6.38 -19.97
CA GLN A 229 4.68 7.24 -20.97
C GLN A 229 3.17 7.14 -20.94
N ALA A 230 2.48 8.24 -21.28
CA ALA A 230 1.03 8.27 -21.32
C ALA A 230 0.50 7.43 -22.49
N VAL A 231 -0.43 6.53 -22.19
CA VAL A 231 -1.20 5.73 -23.16
C VAL A 231 -2.68 6.10 -23.15
N GLY A 232 -3.12 6.83 -22.15
CA GLY A 232 -4.46 7.38 -21.96
C GLY A 232 -4.43 8.69 -21.17
N ALA A 233 -5.59 9.22 -20.81
CA ALA A 233 -5.69 10.50 -20.11
C ALA A 233 -5.02 10.48 -18.72
N ASP A 234 -5.18 9.37 -17.97
CA ASP A 234 -4.60 9.15 -16.64
C ASP A 234 -3.87 7.80 -16.56
N HIS A 235 -3.53 7.21 -17.69
CA HIS A 235 -2.91 5.90 -17.81
C HIS A 235 -1.51 6.01 -18.39
N HIS A 236 -0.52 5.51 -17.64
CA HIS A 236 0.89 5.54 -18.02
C HIS A 236 1.50 4.15 -17.94
N VAL A 237 2.36 3.81 -18.89
CA VAL A 237 2.95 2.47 -19.02
C VAL A 237 4.43 2.59 -19.42
N ALA A 238 5.27 1.78 -18.78
CA ALA A 238 6.69 1.65 -19.10
C ALA A 238 6.93 0.44 -20.00
N CYS A 239 6.53 0.53 -21.27
CA CYS A 239 6.70 -0.55 -22.27
C CYS A 239 6.96 0.02 -23.65
N HIS A 240 7.95 -0.52 -24.38
CA HIS A 240 8.25 -0.10 -25.73
C HIS A 240 7.15 -0.44 -26.77
N LEU A 241 6.28 -1.39 -26.44
CA LEU A 241 5.17 -1.82 -27.31
C LEU A 241 3.87 -1.03 -27.06
N CYS A 242 3.84 -0.21 -26.02
CA CYS A 242 2.67 0.55 -25.61
C CYS A 242 3.02 2.02 -25.70
N GLY A 243 2.47 2.76 -26.64
CA GLY A 243 2.70 4.20 -26.79
C GLY A 243 3.19 4.62 -28.16
N LYS A 244 3.36 5.92 -28.35
CA LYS A 244 3.71 6.54 -29.63
C LYS A 244 5.22 6.65 -29.89
N GLU A 245 6.08 6.04 -29.08
CA GLU A 245 7.51 6.01 -29.43
C GLU A 245 7.67 5.17 -30.69
N ASP A 246 8.11 5.82 -31.76
CA ASP A 246 8.35 5.20 -33.07
C ASP A 246 9.38 4.07 -32.93
N VAL A 247 8.90 2.84 -33.01
CA VAL A 247 9.73 1.62 -33.10
C VAL A 247 10.51 1.61 -34.44
N ARG A 248 10.33 2.65 -35.28
CA ARG A 248 10.92 2.76 -36.64
C ARG A 248 12.39 3.14 -36.66
N ASP A 249 12.94 3.65 -35.53
CA ASP A 249 14.33 4.15 -35.50
C ASP A 249 15.41 3.07 -35.18
N VAL A 250 15.05 1.80 -35.14
CA VAL A 250 16.01 0.70 -34.84
C VAL A 250 16.26 -0.20 -36.06
N ARG A 251 16.02 0.31 -37.26
CA ARG A 251 16.48 -0.35 -38.51
C ARG A 251 17.56 0.49 -39.19
N GLN A 252 18.71 0.61 -38.56
CA GLN A 252 19.98 0.89 -39.21
C GLN A 252 21.11 0.12 -38.55
#